data_b26ccc322b8f59be6c0bab857410a038
#
_entry.id   b26ccc322b8f59be6c0bab857410a038
#
_cell.length_a   1.000
_cell.length_b   1.000
_cell.length_c   1.000
_cell.angle_alpha   90.00
_cell.angle_beta   90.00
_cell.angle_gamma   90.00
#
_symmetry.space_group_name_H-M   'P 1'
#
loop_
_entity.id
_entity.type
_entity.pdbx_description
1 polymer ?
#
loop_
_entity_poly.entity_id
_entity_poly.type
_entity_poly.pdbx_seq_one_letter_code
_entity_poly.pdbx_strand_id
1 'polypeptide(L)'
;MTNQVPWNKIILEEFINLALLTKDEEMILRTRIYGWTVREQADRLNMSVSSVNRIIKRIKKKYDEVEKYSAVLPPRKSSEKEMYLDKN
;
A
#
# COMPACT_ATOMS: atom_id res chain seq x y z
N MET A 1 -13.18 1.18 6.54
CA MET A 1 -12.57 1.57 6.42
C MET A 1 -12.19 2.26 5.82
N THR A 2 -11.97 2.48 5.67
CA THR A 2 -11.63 3.21 5.44
C THR A 2 -10.70 3.83 4.86
N ASN A 3 -10.01 4.41 4.95
CA ASN A 3 -8.77 4.91 4.57
C ASN A 3 -8.19 4.34 3.37
N GLN A 4 -8.98 4.15 2.40
CA GLN A 4 -8.63 3.44 1.22
C GLN A 4 -8.21 4.40 0.15
N VAL A 5 -7.07 4.14 -0.45
CA VAL A 5 -6.66 4.86 -1.64
C VAL A 5 -7.58 4.38 -2.77
N PRO A 6 -8.17 5.29 -3.54
CA PRO A 6 -9.02 4.86 -4.65
C PRO A 6 -8.15 4.41 -5.82
N TRP A 7 -7.65 3.20 -5.73
CA TRP A 7 -6.70 2.68 -6.71
C TRP A 7 -7.33 2.59 -8.09
N ASN A 8 -6.68 3.24 -9.03
CA ASN A 8 -6.98 3.08 -10.44
C ASN A 8 -5.62 2.98 -11.15
N LYS A 9 -5.65 2.79 -12.46
CA LYS A 9 -4.42 2.56 -13.20
C LYS A 9 -3.44 3.71 -13.06
N ILE A 10 -3.92 4.93 -13.11
CA ILE A 10 -3.06 6.11 -13.04
C ILE A 10 -2.37 6.20 -11.69
N ILE A 11 -3.16 6.07 -10.62
CA ILE A 11 -2.62 6.16 -9.27
C ILE A 11 -1.65 5.01 -9.00
N LEU A 12 -2.01 3.82 -9.42
CA LEU A 12 -1.17 2.65 -9.21
C LEU A 12 0.18 2.81 -9.90
N GLU A 13 0.18 3.20 -11.16
CA GLU A 13 1.41 3.34 -11.91
C GLU A 13 2.27 4.48 -11.38
N GLU A 14 1.65 5.56 -10.99
CA GLU A 14 2.38 6.68 -10.39
C GLU A 14 3.09 6.23 -9.12
N PHE A 15 2.39 5.51 -8.26
CA PHE A 15 2.99 5.04 -7.02
C PHE A 15 4.14 4.07 -7.28
N ILE A 16 3.91 3.10 -8.16
CA ILE A 16 4.95 2.11 -8.46
C ILE A 16 6.22 2.80 -8.96
N ASN A 17 6.06 3.78 -9.84
CA ASN A 17 7.19 4.49 -10.42
C ASN A 17 7.89 5.39 -9.41
N LEU A 18 7.13 6.13 -8.63
CA LEU A 18 7.73 7.06 -7.65
C LEU A 18 8.43 6.32 -6.53
N ALA A 19 7.81 5.28 -6.03
CA ALA A 19 8.34 4.55 -4.89
C ALA A 19 9.39 3.53 -5.28
N LEU A 20 9.54 3.27 -6.58
CA LEU A 20 10.49 2.27 -7.08
C LEU A 20 10.27 0.93 -6.38
N LEU A 21 9.05 0.45 -6.42
CA LEU A 21 8.69 -0.78 -5.72
C LEU A 21 9.49 -1.96 -6.27
N THR A 22 9.88 -2.85 -5.38
CA THR A 22 10.49 -4.11 -5.79
C THR A 22 9.41 -4.99 -6.43
N LYS A 23 9.86 -6.05 -7.11
CA LYS A 23 8.94 -7.00 -7.72
C LYS A 23 7.96 -7.58 -6.71
N ASP A 24 8.47 -7.96 -5.54
CA ASP A 24 7.63 -8.52 -4.50
C ASP A 24 6.61 -7.51 -4.00
N GLU A 25 7.06 -6.27 -3.79
CA GLU A 25 6.16 -5.22 -3.33
C GLU A 25 5.08 -4.94 -4.36
N GLU A 26 5.47 -4.85 -5.61
CA GLU A 26 4.50 -4.61 -6.67
C GLU A 26 3.48 -5.74 -6.76
N MET A 27 3.93 -6.98 -6.67
CA MET A 27 3.03 -8.12 -6.75
C MET A 27 2.06 -8.16 -5.57
N ILE A 28 2.56 -7.88 -4.37
CA ILE A 28 1.69 -7.83 -3.19
C ILE A 28 0.67 -6.71 -3.33
N LEU A 29 1.11 -5.54 -3.80
CA LEU A 29 0.19 -4.42 -3.99
C LEU A 29 -0.89 -4.74 -5.01
N ARG A 30 -0.51 -5.26 -6.17
CA ARG A 30 -1.46 -5.55 -7.24
C ARG A 30 -2.48 -6.60 -6.81
N THR A 31 -2.03 -7.64 -6.14
CA THR A 31 -2.95 -8.71 -5.71
C THR A 31 -3.87 -8.24 -4.59
N ARG A 32 -3.40 -7.33 -3.73
CA ARG A 32 -4.29 -6.74 -2.73
C ARG A 32 -5.39 -5.90 -3.36
N ILE A 33 -5.01 -5.09 -4.35
CA ILE A 33 -5.99 -4.27 -5.07
C ILE A 33 -6.98 -5.17 -5.81
N TYR A 34 -6.48 -6.29 -6.32
CA TYR A 34 -7.31 -7.26 -7.02
C TYR A 34 -8.31 -7.95 -6.10
N GLY A 35 -8.07 -7.93 -4.80
CA GLY A 35 -9.02 -8.47 -3.83
C GLY A 35 -8.54 -9.69 -3.07
N TRP A 36 -7.30 -10.11 -3.26
CA TRP A 36 -6.79 -11.27 -2.53
C TRP A 36 -6.61 -10.94 -1.06
N THR A 37 -6.94 -11.90 -0.20
CA THR A 37 -6.66 -11.76 1.23
C THR A 37 -5.17 -12.02 1.47
N VAL A 38 -4.70 -11.64 2.65
CA VAL A 38 -3.30 -11.92 3.02
C VAL A 38 -3.02 -13.42 2.97
N ARG A 39 -3.96 -14.22 3.42
CA ARG A 39 -3.80 -15.67 3.40
C ARG A 39 -3.68 -16.19 1.96
N GLU A 40 -4.50 -15.67 1.07
CA GLU A 40 -4.41 -16.06 -0.33
C GLU A 40 -3.08 -15.65 -0.94
N GLN A 41 -2.62 -14.46 -0.61
CA GLN A 41 -1.32 -13.99 -1.11
C GLN A 41 -0.19 -14.91 -0.63
N ALA A 42 -0.21 -15.24 0.66
CA ALA A 42 0.80 -16.12 1.24
C ALA A 42 0.80 -17.47 0.53
N ASP A 43 -0.38 -18.02 0.34
CA ASP A 43 -0.56 -19.31 -0.28
C ASP A 43 -0.10 -19.32 -1.74
N ARG A 44 -0.63 -18.39 -2.52
CA ARG A 44 -0.40 -18.38 -3.95
C ARG A 44 0.98 -17.89 -4.34
N LEU A 45 1.58 -17.03 -3.52
CA LEU A 45 2.89 -16.48 -3.81
C LEU A 45 4.01 -17.22 -3.08
N ASN A 46 3.65 -18.30 -2.38
CA ASN A 46 4.63 -19.14 -1.69
C ASN A 46 5.39 -18.37 -0.62
N MET A 47 4.69 -17.60 0.16
CA MET A 47 5.27 -16.78 1.22
C MET A 47 4.58 -17.08 2.53
N SER A 48 5.20 -16.70 3.63
CA SER A 48 4.53 -16.78 4.93
C SER A 48 3.60 -15.58 5.10
N VAL A 49 2.59 -15.73 5.93
CA VAL A 49 1.71 -14.61 6.27
C VAL A 49 2.50 -13.46 6.87
N SER A 50 3.50 -13.79 7.70
CA SER A 50 4.36 -12.77 8.28
C SER A 50 5.10 -11.98 7.21
N SER A 51 5.60 -12.65 6.20
CA SER A 51 6.31 -11.98 5.12
C SER A 51 5.38 -11.07 4.34
N VAL A 52 4.17 -11.55 4.04
CA VAL A 52 3.19 -10.73 3.32
C VAL A 52 2.87 -9.47 4.13
N ASN A 53 2.62 -9.63 5.43
CA ASN A 53 2.31 -8.48 6.27
C ASN A 53 3.45 -7.50 6.36
N ARG A 54 4.68 -7.99 6.40
CA ARG A 54 5.86 -7.13 6.44
C ARG A 54 5.99 -6.31 5.16
N ILE A 55 5.72 -6.95 4.03
CA ILE A 55 5.77 -6.26 2.74
C ILE A 55 4.66 -5.21 2.66
N ILE A 56 3.46 -5.54 3.10
CA ILE A 56 2.36 -4.58 3.11
C ILE A 56 2.71 -3.35 3.95
N LYS A 57 3.32 -3.57 5.10
CA LYS A 57 3.74 -2.48 5.96
C LYS A 57 4.76 -1.60 5.27
N ARG A 58 5.69 -2.20 4.57
CA ARG A 58 6.71 -1.48 3.83
C ARG A 58 6.09 -0.66 2.70
N ILE A 59 5.11 -1.24 2.00
CA ILE A 59 4.40 -0.53 0.93
C ILE A 59 3.70 0.71 1.49
N LYS A 60 3.02 0.56 2.61
CA LYS A 60 2.33 1.69 3.24
C LYS A 60 3.29 2.81 3.60
N LYS A 61 4.43 2.44 4.14
CA LYS A 61 5.44 3.42 4.50
C LYS A 61 5.96 4.15 3.27
N LYS A 62 6.24 3.42 2.20
CA LYS A 62 6.71 4.02 0.96
C LYS A 62 5.65 4.95 0.37
N TYR A 63 4.38 4.56 0.43
CA TYR A 63 3.31 5.39 -0.07
C TYR A 63 3.27 6.72 0.70
N ASP A 64 3.31 6.66 2.02
CA ASP A 64 3.25 7.87 2.82
C ASP A 64 4.43 8.80 2.54
N GLU A 65 5.57 8.23 2.19
CA GLU A 65 6.74 9.03 1.89
C GLU A 65 6.66 9.73 0.53
N VAL A 66 6.20 9.02 -0.50
CA VAL A 66 6.18 9.61 -1.85
C VAL A 66 4.93 10.44 -2.11
N GLU A 67 3.86 10.17 -1.38
CA GLU A 67 2.62 10.90 -1.57
C GLU A 67 2.83 12.42 -1.39
N LYS A 68 3.75 12.80 -0.54
CA LYS A 68 4.07 14.20 -0.29
C LYS A 68 4.61 14.92 -1.53
N TYR A 69 5.19 14.17 -2.44
CA TYR A 69 5.85 14.75 -3.61
C TYR A 69 5.04 14.58 -4.88
N SER A 70 3.89 13.97 -4.79
CA SER A 70 3.07 13.68 -5.98
C SER A 70 1.81 14.51 -5.96
N ALA A 71 1.49 15.12 -7.10
CA ALA A 71 0.21 15.81 -7.27
C ALA A 71 -0.91 14.84 -7.58
N VAL A 72 -0.56 13.59 -7.92
CA VAL A 72 -1.53 12.59 -8.34
C VAL A 72 -2.00 11.71 -7.19
N LEU A 73 -1.09 11.36 -6.28
CA LEU A 73 -1.41 10.41 -5.22
C LEU A 73 -2.22 11.07 -4.11
N PRO A 74 -3.42 10.56 -3.81
CA PRO A 74 -4.18 11.09 -2.68
C PRO A 74 -3.56 10.58 -1.38
N PRO A 75 -3.73 11.33 -0.27
CA PRO A 75 -3.22 10.85 1.02
C PRO A 75 -4.02 9.61 1.45
N ARG A 76 -3.33 8.73 2.14
CA ARG A 76 -4.00 7.62 2.79
C ARG A 76 -4.71 8.21 3.98
N LYS A 77 -5.71 8.37 4.05
CA LYS A 77 -6.43 8.92 5.04
C LYS A 77 -5.98 8.99 6.38
N SER A 78 -5.73 8.76 6.85
CA SER A 78 -5.43 8.65 7.90
C SER A 78 -4.91 9.39 8.51
N SER A 79 -4.73 9.54 8.33
CA SER A 79 -4.39 10.04 8.76
C SER A 79 -4.63 10.91 9.25
N GLU A 80 -5.00 11.03 9.25
CA GLU A 80 -5.33 11.74 9.57
C GLU A 80 -5.52 11.84 10.50
N LYS A 81 -5.72 11.56 10.80
CA LYS A 81 -5.88 11.69 11.54
C LYS A 81 -5.57 11.44 12.39
N GLU A 82 -5.67 11.29 12.29
CA GLU A 82 -5.25 11.24 12.99
C GLU A 82 -4.84 11.36 13.67
N MET A 83 -4.99 11.49 13.68
CA MET A 83 -4.52 11.76 14.21
C MET A 83 -4.41 11.78 15.10
N TYR A 84 -4.67 12.00 15.23
CA TYR A 84 -4.41 12.18 15.92
C TYR A 84 -4.35 11.98 16.89
N LEU A 85 -4.67 11.82 16.89
CA LEU A 85 -4.48 11.73 17.63
C LEU A 85 -4.23 11.47 18.42
N ASP A 86 -4.26 11.51 18.32
CA ASP A 86 -3.89 11.40 18.89
C ASP A 86 -3.65 11.22 19.61
N LYS A 87 -3.86 11.26 19.69
CA LYS A 87 -3.59 11.22 20.18
C LYS A 87 -3.26 11.03 20.75
N ASN A 88 -3.41 11.19 20.76
CA ASN A 88 -2.99 11.21 21.05
C ASN A 88 -2.80 11.13 21.23
#